data_0f06576c9dbf15cd4ca0f2eba3eed0f2
#
_entry.id   0f06576c9dbf15cd4ca0f2eba3eed0f2
#
_cell.length_a   1.000
_cell.length_b   1.000
_cell.length_c   1.000
_cell.angle_alpha   90.00
_cell.angle_beta   90.00
_cell.angle_gamma   90.00
#
_symmetry.space_group_name_H-M   'P 1'
#
loop_
_entity.id
_entity.type
_entity.pdbx_description
1 polymer ?
#
loop_
_entity_poly.entity_id
_entity_poly.type
_entity_poly.pdbx_seq_one_letter_code
_entity_poly.pdbx_strand_id
1 'polypeptide(L)'
;MHVFVDRQQEMETLQSEYERNGSALVVLYGRRRVGKTTLISEFIRDKNALFFLASEESEAQNRAAFKEKAAEFIDSELLRNADVKSWDVIFKAIVDAKYDSKPVIVLDEFQYLGKAEPAFPSIFQRIWEEILKKQSVMVILCGSLISMMESQTL
;
A
#
# COMPACT_ATOMS: atom_id res chain seq x y z
N MET A 1 9.10 -6.58 -11.41
CA MET A 1 7.91 -7.45 -11.35
C MET A 1 8.25 -8.75 -10.67
N HIS A 2 7.43 -9.15 -9.71
CA HIS A 2 7.65 -10.39 -8.98
C HIS A 2 6.53 -11.38 -9.27
N VAL A 3 6.92 -12.58 -9.66
CA VAL A 3 6.00 -13.69 -9.90
C VAL A 3 6.24 -14.68 -8.76
N PHE A 4 5.16 -15.20 -8.19
CA PHE A 4 5.26 -16.10 -7.03
C PHE A 4 5.62 -17.52 -7.48
N VAL A 5 6.87 -17.70 -7.88
CA VAL A 5 7.41 -18.97 -8.33
C VAL A 5 8.11 -19.70 -7.19
N ASP A 6 8.80 -18.94 -6.34
CA ASP A 6 9.51 -19.47 -5.18
C ASP A 6 9.20 -18.59 -4.00
N ARG A 7 8.36 -19.09 -3.10
CA ARG A 7 7.86 -18.33 -1.95
C ARG A 7 8.98 -17.90 -1.00
N GLN A 8 9.96 -18.75 -0.79
CA GLN A 8 11.07 -18.41 0.08
C GLN A 8 11.90 -17.28 -0.50
N GLN A 9 12.17 -17.33 -1.80
CA GLN A 9 12.90 -16.27 -2.48
C GLN A 9 12.15 -14.95 -2.45
N GLU A 10 10.84 -14.99 -2.65
CA GLU A 10 10.01 -13.79 -2.60
C GLU A 10 10.01 -13.21 -1.19
N MET A 11 9.93 -14.06 -0.17
CA MET A 11 9.97 -13.62 1.23
C MET A 11 11.30 -12.93 1.55
N GLU A 12 12.40 -13.50 1.08
CA GLU A 12 13.72 -12.91 1.28
C GLU A 12 13.86 -11.56 0.58
N THR A 13 13.27 -11.43 -0.61
CA THR A 13 13.27 -10.17 -1.34
C THR A 13 12.51 -9.11 -0.58
N LEU A 14 11.33 -9.44 -0.07
CA LEU A 14 10.53 -8.50 0.73
C LEU A 14 11.28 -8.07 1.99
N GLN A 15 11.90 -9.02 2.68
CA GLN A 15 12.63 -8.72 3.89
C GLN A 15 13.87 -7.85 3.60
N SER A 16 14.56 -8.12 2.51
CA SER A 16 15.70 -7.31 2.08
C SER A 16 15.29 -5.87 1.79
N GLU A 17 14.17 -5.70 1.09
CA GLU A 17 13.66 -4.36 0.80
C GLU A 17 13.22 -3.64 2.09
N TYR A 18 12.64 -4.38 3.03
CA TYR A 18 12.24 -3.81 4.31
C TYR A 18 13.43 -3.31 5.11
N GLU A 19 14.55 -4.01 5.04
CA GLU A 19 15.73 -3.68 5.83
C GLU A 19 16.60 -2.57 5.23
N ARG A 20 16.26 -2.12 4.03
CA ARG A 20 17.00 -1.00 3.43
C ARG A 20 16.80 0.27 4.23
N ASN A 21 17.82 1.13 4.24
CA ASN A 21 17.70 2.44 4.87
C ASN A 21 16.71 3.29 4.08
N GLY A 22 15.84 4.01 4.81
CA GLY A 22 14.85 4.87 4.19
C GLY A 22 13.62 4.11 3.74
N SER A 23 12.94 4.62 2.73
CA SER A 23 11.69 4.07 2.24
C SER A 23 11.92 3.07 1.10
N ALA A 24 11.01 2.12 0.97
CA ALA A 24 11.03 1.14 -0.10
C ALA A 24 9.64 1.04 -0.72
N LEU A 25 9.61 0.92 -2.04
CA LEU A 25 8.36 0.71 -2.79
C LEU A 25 8.51 -0.59 -3.57
N VAL A 26 7.61 -1.53 -3.30
CA VAL A 26 7.60 -2.83 -3.94
C VAL A 26 6.28 -3.03 -4.66
N VAL A 27 6.34 -3.43 -5.92
CA VAL A 27 5.14 -3.72 -6.70
C VAL A 27 5.11 -5.22 -6.99
N LEU A 28 4.06 -5.89 -6.52
CA LEU A 28 3.91 -7.32 -6.69
C LEU A 28 2.77 -7.61 -7.64
N TYR A 29 3.10 -8.25 -8.75
CA TYR A 29 2.11 -8.74 -9.68
C TYR A 29 1.94 -10.22 -9.48
N GLY A 30 0.72 -10.70 -9.67
CA GLY A 30 0.48 -12.12 -9.59
C GLY A 30 -0.93 -12.42 -10.06
N ARG A 31 -1.13 -13.67 -10.44
CA ARG A 31 -2.47 -14.13 -10.73
C ARG A 31 -3.21 -14.29 -9.42
N ARG A 32 -4.51 -14.14 -9.45
CA ARG A 32 -5.32 -14.49 -8.30
C ARG A 32 -5.01 -15.94 -7.91
N ARG A 33 -4.95 -16.21 -6.62
CA ARG A 33 -4.79 -17.56 -6.06
C ARG A 33 -3.41 -18.19 -6.25
N VAL A 34 -2.38 -17.39 -6.53
CA VAL A 34 -1.01 -17.93 -6.57
C VAL A 34 -0.26 -17.70 -5.25
N GLY A 35 -0.99 -17.48 -4.16
CA GLY A 35 -0.39 -17.33 -2.85
C GLY A 35 0.09 -15.93 -2.51
N LYS A 36 -0.25 -14.93 -3.31
CA LYS A 36 0.17 -13.55 -3.09
C LYS A 36 -0.30 -13.02 -1.73
N THR A 37 -1.59 -13.19 -1.43
CA THR A 37 -2.16 -12.72 -0.18
C THR A 37 -1.55 -13.45 1.01
N THR A 38 -1.33 -14.77 0.87
CA THR A 38 -0.70 -15.56 1.93
C THR A 38 0.73 -15.12 2.18
N LEU A 39 1.48 -14.85 1.11
CA LEU A 39 2.86 -14.37 1.22
C LEU A 39 2.91 -13.05 1.98
N ILE A 40 2.05 -12.10 1.59
CA ILE A 40 2.01 -10.78 2.23
C ILE A 40 1.59 -10.92 3.69
N SER A 41 0.57 -11.73 3.97
CA SER A 41 0.11 -11.94 5.35
C SER A 41 1.22 -12.48 6.25
N GLU A 42 2.01 -13.42 5.73
CA GLU A 42 3.14 -13.96 6.48
C GLU A 42 4.22 -12.90 6.68
N PHE A 43 4.51 -12.13 5.64
CA PHE A 43 5.56 -11.12 5.71
C PHE A 43 5.24 -10.04 6.75
N ILE A 44 3.99 -9.58 6.80
CA ILE A 44 3.62 -8.47 7.69
C ILE A 44 3.27 -8.91 9.10
N ARG A 45 3.25 -10.22 9.38
CA ARG A 45 2.79 -10.73 10.67
C ARG A 45 3.55 -10.15 11.87
N ASP A 46 4.84 -9.95 11.73
CA ASP A 46 5.70 -9.44 12.79
C ASP A 46 6.06 -7.97 12.62
N LYS A 47 5.29 -7.24 11.82
CA LYS A 47 5.60 -5.84 11.50
C LYS A 47 4.42 -4.93 11.82
N ASN A 48 4.71 -3.64 11.98
CA ASN A 48 3.66 -2.62 12.07
C ASN A 48 3.11 -2.43 10.66
N ALA A 49 1.97 -3.02 10.36
CA ALA A 49 1.47 -3.03 8.99
C ALA A 49 0.03 -2.57 8.89
N LEU A 50 -0.22 -1.73 7.90
CA LEU A 50 -1.55 -1.30 7.50
C LEU A 50 -1.87 -2.03 6.19
N PHE A 51 -2.89 -2.88 6.21
CA PHE A 51 -3.31 -3.63 5.03
C PHE A 51 -4.64 -3.06 4.54
N PHE A 52 -4.64 -2.56 3.32
CA PHE A 52 -5.86 -2.03 2.70
C PHE A 52 -6.17 -2.82 1.43
N LEU A 53 -7.39 -3.35 1.37
CA LEU A 53 -7.90 -4.04 0.19
C LEU A 53 -8.81 -3.08 -0.57
N ALA A 54 -8.36 -2.64 -1.73
CA ALA A 54 -9.18 -1.79 -2.59
C ALA A 54 -10.30 -2.61 -3.22
N SER A 55 -11.38 -1.96 -3.58
CA SER A 55 -12.55 -2.62 -4.13
C SER A 55 -13.06 -1.89 -5.37
N GLU A 56 -13.97 -2.53 -6.09
CA GLU A 56 -14.59 -1.94 -7.27
C GLU A 56 -15.67 -0.94 -6.87
N GLU A 57 -15.24 0.12 -6.21
CA GLU A 57 -16.09 1.20 -5.75
C GLU A 57 -15.56 2.52 -6.27
N SER A 58 -16.23 3.61 -5.94
CA SER A 58 -15.76 4.93 -6.35
C SER A 58 -14.46 5.29 -5.65
N GLU A 59 -13.78 6.29 -6.19
CA GLU A 59 -12.57 6.82 -5.56
C GLU A 59 -12.87 7.32 -4.15
N ALA A 60 -13.98 8.04 -3.98
CA ALA A 60 -14.35 8.57 -2.68
C ALA A 60 -14.63 7.46 -1.65
N GLN A 61 -15.25 6.37 -2.07
CA GLN A 61 -15.54 5.23 -1.18
C GLN A 61 -14.26 4.53 -0.77
N ASN A 62 -13.34 4.31 -1.73
CA ASN A 62 -12.04 3.71 -1.41
C ASN A 62 -11.24 4.62 -0.50
N ARG A 63 -11.24 5.92 -0.75
CA ARG A 63 -10.52 6.87 0.08
C ARG A 63 -11.06 6.90 1.50
N ALA A 64 -12.38 6.88 1.66
CA ALA A 64 -13.01 6.85 2.98
C ALA A 64 -12.66 5.56 3.73
N ALA A 65 -12.66 4.43 3.04
CA ALA A 65 -12.30 3.14 3.64
C ALA A 65 -10.81 3.13 4.04
N PHE A 66 -9.95 3.67 3.21
CA PHE A 66 -8.52 3.76 3.53
C PHE A 66 -8.30 4.68 4.74
N LYS A 67 -9.02 5.80 4.80
CA LYS A 67 -8.92 6.71 5.95
C LYS A 67 -9.29 6.00 7.25
N GLU A 68 -10.36 5.20 7.23
CA GLU A 68 -10.77 4.45 8.42
C GLU A 68 -9.68 3.46 8.86
N LYS A 69 -9.10 2.75 7.92
CA LYS A 69 -8.01 1.81 8.22
C LYS A 69 -6.80 2.56 8.77
N ALA A 70 -6.46 3.69 8.17
CA ALA A 70 -5.33 4.49 8.62
C ALA A 70 -5.56 5.05 10.02
N ALA A 71 -6.77 5.56 10.29
CA ALA A 71 -7.11 6.11 11.60
C ALA A 71 -7.00 5.04 12.68
N GLU A 72 -7.45 3.83 12.40
CA GLU A 72 -7.33 2.70 13.32
C GLU A 72 -5.86 2.33 13.52
N PHE A 73 -5.09 2.30 12.44
CA PHE A 73 -3.67 1.93 12.48
C PHE A 73 -2.85 2.86 13.34
N ILE A 74 -3.08 4.18 13.25
CA ILE A 74 -2.34 5.16 14.03
C ILE A 74 -3.09 5.59 15.30
N ASP A 75 -4.26 4.99 15.57
CA ASP A 75 -5.10 5.29 16.73
C ASP A 75 -5.39 6.79 16.84
N SER A 76 -5.92 7.37 15.74
CA SER A 76 -6.20 8.79 15.65
C SER A 76 -7.70 9.07 15.53
N GLU A 77 -8.30 9.57 16.62
CA GLU A 77 -9.68 10.02 16.58
C GLU A 77 -9.84 11.25 15.69
N LEU A 78 -8.81 12.09 15.65
CA LEU A 78 -8.83 13.27 14.79
C LEU A 78 -8.99 12.86 13.32
N LEU A 79 -8.19 11.90 12.88
CA LEU A 79 -8.28 11.42 11.50
C LEU A 79 -9.60 10.68 11.24
N ARG A 80 -10.05 9.89 12.23
CA ARG A 80 -11.29 9.14 12.07
C ARG A 80 -12.47 10.05 11.82
N ASN A 81 -12.52 11.18 12.52
CA ASN A 81 -13.66 12.11 12.46
C ASN A 81 -13.48 13.18 11.39
N ALA A 82 -12.34 13.23 10.70
CA ALA A 82 -12.09 14.24 9.68
C ALA A 82 -12.77 13.87 8.37
N ASP A 83 -13.23 14.88 7.66
CA ASP A 83 -13.74 14.72 6.29
C ASP A 83 -12.56 15.01 5.35
N VAL A 84 -11.90 13.95 4.91
CA VAL A 84 -10.66 14.06 4.14
C VAL A 84 -10.96 13.99 2.65
N LYS A 85 -10.51 14.98 1.92
CA LYS A 85 -10.78 15.12 0.48
C LYS A 85 -9.63 14.64 -0.41
N SER A 86 -8.48 14.33 0.15
CA SER A 86 -7.35 13.89 -0.65
C SER A 86 -6.58 12.77 0.04
N TRP A 87 -5.95 11.93 -0.77
CA TRP A 87 -5.12 10.84 -0.29
C TRP A 87 -3.86 11.36 0.41
N ASP A 88 -3.37 12.52 -0.01
CA ASP A 88 -2.18 13.16 0.58
C ASP A 88 -2.31 13.30 2.09
N VAL A 89 -3.46 13.77 2.55
CA VAL A 89 -3.71 14.01 3.97
C VAL A 89 -3.59 12.71 4.76
N ILE A 90 -4.14 11.63 4.21
CA ILE A 90 -4.13 10.34 4.89
C ILE A 90 -2.70 9.80 4.98
N PHE A 91 -1.97 9.80 3.87
CA PHE A 91 -0.59 9.32 3.88
C PHE A 91 0.30 10.16 4.76
N LYS A 92 0.10 11.48 4.77
CA LYS A 92 0.86 12.37 5.64
C LYS A 92 0.62 12.04 7.10
N ALA A 93 -0.64 11.79 7.47
CA ALA A 93 -0.98 11.41 8.85
C ALA A 93 -0.28 10.11 9.24
N ILE A 94 -0.24 9.14 8.32
CA ILE A 94 0.41 7.85 8.59
C ILE A 94 1.90 8.05 8.87
N VAL A 95 2.60 8.80 8.02
CA VAL A 95 4.05 8.94 8.18
C VAL A 95 4.44 9.88 9.31
N ASP A 96 3.55 10.76 9.74
CA ASP A 96 3.83 11.66 10.87
C ASP A 96 3.65 10.98 12.22
N ALA A 97 3.02 9.82 12.26
CA ALA A 97 2.85 9.06 13.49
C ALA A 97 4.19 8.44 13.91
N LYS A 98 4.28 8.08 15.18
CA LYS A 98 5.52 7.48 15.73
C LYS A 98 5.39 5.98 15.77
N TYR A 99 6.47 5.30 15.38
CA TYR A 99 6.52 3.84 15.33
C TYR A 99 7.78 3.32 15.98
N ASP A 100 7.68 2.15 16.63
CA ASP A 100 8.83 1.46 17.20
C ASP A 100 9.66 0.80 16.10
N SER A 101 9.03 0.46 14.98
CA SER A 101 9.72 -0.12 13.83
C SER A 101 9.08 0.42 12.56
N LYS A 102 9.82 0.33 11.45
CA LYS A 102 9.38 0.85 10.16
C LYS A 102 7.99 0.33 9.80
N PRO A 103 7.03 1.22 9.54
CA PRO A 103 5.69 0.77 9.14
C PRO A 103 5.66 0.26 7.71
N VAL A 104 4.74 -0.67 7.46
CA VAL A 104 4.49 -1.22 6.13
C VAL A 104 3.06 -0.89 5.74
N ILE A 105 2.88 -0.31 4.57
CA ILE A 105 1.56 -0.02 4.01
C ILE A 105 1.35 -0.93 2.81
N VAL A 106 0.32 -1.77 2.87
CA VAL A 106 -0.03 -2.66 1.76
C VAL A 106 -1.31 -2.18 1.12
N LEU A 107 -1.25 -1.90 -0.18
CA LEU A 107 -2.42 -1.57 -0.99
C LEU A 107 -2.66 -2.75 -1.92
N ASP A 108 -3.62 -3.59 -1.56
CA ASP A 108 -3.95 -4.78 -2.34
C ASP A 108 -5.06 -4.45 -3.35
N GLU A 109 -5.08 -5.17 -4.45
CA GLU A 109 -5.98 -4.93 -5.59
C GLU A 109 -5.87 -3.49 -6.07
N PHE A 110 -4.63 -3.01 -6.15
CA PHE A 110 -4.29 -1.61 -6.46
C PHE A 110 -4.91 -1.14 -7.77
N GLN A 111 -5.13 -2.04 -8.72
CA GLN A 111 -5.71 -1.68 -10.01
C GLN A 111 -7.10 -1.06 -9.89
N TYR A 112 -7.85 -1.39 -8.83
CA TYR A 112 -9.18 -0.81 -8.64
C TYR A 112 -9.12 0.68 -8.35
N LEU A 113 -8.05 1.15 -7.72
CA LEU A 113 -7.88 2.58 -7.47
C LEU A 113 -7.65 3.34 -8.78
N GLY A 114 -6.84 2.78 -9.67
CA GLY A 114 -6.62 3.36 -10.99
C GLY A 114 -7.85 3.27 -11.89
N LYS A 115 -8.65 2.22 -11.71
CA LYS A 115 -9.89 2.06 -12.47
C LYS A 115 -10.93 3.08 -12.03
N ALA A 116 -11.04 3.31 -10.73
CA ALA A 116 -12.00 4.27 -10.17
C ALA A 116 -11.60 5.71 -10.48
N GLU A 117 -10.30 6.00 -10.49
CA GLU A 117 -9.76 7.32 -10.77
C GLU A 117 -8.53 7.15 -11.68
N PRO A 118 -8.68 7.39 -13.00
CA PRO A 118 -7.54 7.20 -13.92
C PRO A 118 -6.30 8.02 -13.58
N ALA A 119 -6.46 9.13 -12.85
CA ALA A 119 -5.34 9.95 -12.41
C ALA A 119 -4.64 9.38 -11.17
N PHE A 120 -5.17 8.32 -10.55
CA PHE A 120 -4.64 7.83 -9.29
C PHE A 120 -3.17 7.41 -9.38
N PRO A 121 -2.71 6.73 -10.43
CA PRO A 121 -1.28 6.41 -10.51
C PRO A 121 -0.38 7.64 -10.42
N SER A 122 -0.77 8.74 -11.08
CA SER A 122 -0.03 10.00 -10.99
C SER A 122 -0.14 10.62 -9.60
N ILE A 123 -1.31 10.54 -8.98
CA ILE A 123 -1.51 11.04 -7.62
C ILE A 123 -0.61 10.26 -6.66
N PHE A 124 -0.58 8.95 -6.77
CA PHE A 124 0.25 8.14 -5.88
C PHE A 124 1.73 8.39 -6.13
N GLN A 125 2.13 8.55 -7.40
CA GLN A 125 3.53 8.85 -7.71
C GLN A 125 3.98 10.15 -7.05
N ARG A 126 3.13 11.16 -7.07
CA ARG A 126 3.42 12.44 -6.41
C ARG A 126 3.50 12.25 -4.89
N ILE A 127 2.57 11.48 -4.31
CA ILE A 127 2.60 11.18 -2.87
C ILE A 127 3.89 10.45 -2.52
N TRP A 128 4.31 9.50 -3.31
CA TRP A 128 5.57 8.80 -3.09
C TRP A 128 6.74 9.76 -3.11
N GLU A 129 6.86 10.58 -4.15
CA GLU A 129 7.99 11.49 -4.30
C GLU A 129 8.02 12.59 -3.23
N GLU A 130 6.89 13.15 -2.87
CA GLU A 130 6.82 14.30 -1.99
C GLU A 130 6.67 13.94 -0.51
N ILE A 131 6.07 12.79 -0.20
CA ILE A 131 5.73 12.44 1.18
C ILE A 131 6.46 11.19 1.64
N LEU A 132 6.26 10.06 0.95
CA LEU A 132 6.68 8.76 1.45
C LEU A 132 8.17 8.51 1.29
N LYS A 133 8.74 8.90 0.17
CA LYS A 133 10.14 8.63 -0.14
C LYS A 133 11.09 9.25 0.88
N LYS A 134 10.70 10.36 1.47
CA LYS A 134 11.52 11.12 2.43
C LYS A 134 11.50 10.53 3.84
N GLN A 135 10.64 9.57 4.07
CA GLN A 135 10.45 8.97 5.39
C GLN A 135 11.12 7.60 5.45
N SER A 136 10.75 6.82 6.44
CA SER A 136 11.19 5.44 6.57
C SER A 136 9.95 4.56 6.62
N VAL A 137 9.45 4.20 5.45
CA VAL A 137 8.20 3.46 5.29
C VAL A 137 8.34 2.50 4.12
N MET A 138 7.77 1.31 4.25
CA MET A 138 7.71 0.37 3.13
C MET A 138 6.30 0.35 2.59
N VAL A 139 6.16 0.53 1.27
CA VAL A 139 4.86 0.45 0.61
C VAL A 139 4.89 -0.74 -0.35
N ILE A 140 3.86 -1.57 -0.25
CA ILE A 140 3.70 -2.73 -1.14
C ILE A 140 2.40 -2.54 -1.92
N LEU A 141 2.52 -2.46 -3.24
CA LEU A 141 1.37 -2.38 -4.13
C LEU A 141 1.16 -3.76 -4.74
N CYS A 142 0.00 -4.34 -4.52
CA CYS A 142 -0.33 -5.67 -5.01
C CYS A 142 -1.51 -5.61 -5.97
N GLY A 143 -1.47 -6.43 -7.01
CA GLY A 143 -2.57 -6.54 -7.93
C GLY A 143 -2.41 -7.73 -8.85
N SER A 144 -3.43 -8.00 -9.67
CA SER A 144 -3.32 -9.03 -10.68
C SER A 144 -2.54 -8.50 -11.86
N LEU A 145 -1.70 -9.36 -12.45
CA LEU A 145 -0.85 -8.95 -13.56
C LEU A 145 -1.66 -8.40 -14.73
N ILE A 146 -2.73 -9.06 -15.08
CA ILE A 146 -3.56 -8.66 -16.22
C ILE A 146 -4.18 -7.30 -15.96
N SER A 147 -4.80 -7.12 -14.81
CA SER A 147 -5.44 -5.85 -14.45
C SER A 147 -4.44 -4.71 -14.35
N MET A 148 -3.25 -4.99 -13.82
CA MET A 148 -2.20 -3.98 -13.71
C MET A 148 -1.72 -3.53 -15.09
N MET A 149 -1.59 -4.45 -16.03
CA MET A 149 -1.21 -4.12 -17.40
C MET A 149 -2.29 -3.30 -18.10
N GLU A 150 -3.55 -3.62 -17.88
CA GLU A 150 -4.67 -2.90 -18.49
C GLU A 150 -4.77 -1.47 -17.93
N SER A 151 -4.52 -1.29 -16.67
CA SER A 151 -4.61 0.01 -16.02
C SER A 151 -3.37 0.87 -16.24
N GLN A 152 -2.31 0.31 -16.79
CA GLN A 152 -1.04 1.00 -17.01
C GLN A 152 -0.51 1.64 -15.73
N THR A 153 -0.67 0.93 -14.62
CA THR A 153 -0.18 1.43 -13.34
C THR A 153 1.34 1.46 -13.32
N LEU A 154 1.85 2.13 -12.36
CA LEU A 154 3.29 2.42 -12.13
C LEU A 154 4.33 1.39 -12.64
#